data_f4ef7ec2ca8daa523197d4f784ff660e
#
_entry.id   f4ef7ec2ca8daa523197d4f784ff660e
#
_cell.length_a   1.000
_cell.length_b   1.000
_cell.length_c   1.000
_cell.angle_alpha   90.00
_cell.angle_beta   90.00
_cell.angle_gamma   90.00
#
_symmetry.space_group_name_H-M   'P 1'
#
loop_
_entity.id
_entity.type
_entity.pdbx_description
1 polymer ?
#
loop_
_entity_poly.entity_id
_entity_poly.type
_entity_poly.pdbx_seq_one_letter_code
_entity_poly.pdbx_strand_id
1 'polypeptide(L)'
;MKSSIAAKLAQLTLRLEELNHLLSAETVTANLDNYRKLTREHSEIAPVVELFQSYRRNEEDLQAAQEMVSDPALRDFAEAEIRDTRERLAQIEAELQLQLLPQDPNDDRSIFLEIRAGTGGDESALFAGDLFRMYARFAERNKWQVEVISQSPGELGGYKEIIAKIVGQGAYSKLKFESGGHRVQRVPATETQGRIHTSACTVAVMPEADEIVDVVLSPGDLRIDTYRASGAGGQHVNKTDSAIRITHLPTGIVVECQEDRSQHKNKARALSVLAARIKDQQLRDQQRKTAATRKSLIGSGDRSERIRTYNFPQGRVTDHRINLTLYKIGAIMDGDLSEVTSALRAEHQTEQLSQLGEEAAA
;
A
#
# COMPACT_ATOMS: atom_id res chain seq x y z
N MET A 1 -25.22 -12.77 13.00
CA MET A 1 -24.57 -11.64 12.26
C MET A 1 -25.20 -10.30 12.66
N LYS A 2 -24.42 -9.17 12.74
CA LYS A 2 -24.95 -7.83 13.00
C LYS A 2 -25.77 -7.31 11.83
N SER A 3 -26.85 -6.57 12.09
CA SER A 3 -27.77 -6.07 11.04
C SER A 3 -27.09 -5.14 10.01
N SER A 4 -26.15 -4.33 10.42
CA SER A 4 -25.36 -3.45 9.55
C SER A 4 -24.48 -4.21 8.56
N ILE A 5 -23.86 -5.31 9.01
CA ILE A 5 -23.07 -6.20 8.15
C ILE A 5 -23.97 -6.90 7.14
N ALA A 6 -25.12 -7.39 7.57
CA ALA A 6 -26.11 -8.02 6.70
C ALA A 6 -26.61 -7.06 5.61
N ALA A 7 -26.88 -5.78 5.97
CA ALA A 7 -27.29 -4.76 5.01
C ALA A 7 -26.20 -4.47 3.96
N LYS A 8 -24.94 -4.36 4.40
CA LYS A 8 -23.79 -4.16 3.49
C LYS A 8 -23.62 -5.35 2.53
N LEU A 9 -23.74 -6.58 3.04
CA LEU A 9 -23.67 -7.79 2.22
C LEU A 9 -24.82 -7.90 1.21
N ALA A 10 -26.01 -7.47 1.59
CA ALA A 10 -27.15 -7.40 0.67
C ALA A 10 -26.89 -6.37 -0.46
N GLN A 11 -26.30 -5.22 -0.15
CA GLN A 11 -25.88 -4.25 -1.19
C GLN A 11 -24.82 -4.81 -2.12
N LEU A 12 -23.83 -5.55 -1.60
CA LEU A 12 -22.82 -6.21 -2.43
C LEU A 12 -23.42 -7.27 -3.35
N THR A 13 -24.46 -7.98 -2.91
CA THR A 13 -25.17 -8.94 -3.75
C THR A 13 -25.84 -8.25 -4.94
N LEU A 14 -26.56 -7.15 -4.70
CA LEU A 14 -27.14 -6.33 -5.78
C LEU A 14 -26.07 -5.78 -6.73
N ARG A 15 -24.95 -5.32 -6.15
CA ARG A 15 -23.84 -4.81 -6.97
C ARG A 15 -23.21 -5.88 -7.84
N LEU A 16 -23.07 -7.12 -7.35
CA LEU A 16 -22.58 -8.24 -8.15
C LEU A 16 -23.51 -8.56 -9.32
N GLU A 17 -24.82 -8.50 -9.12
CA GLU A 17 -25.81 -8.67 -10.20
C GLU A 17 -25.68 -7.59 -11.27
N GLU A 18 -25.52 -6.32 -10.87
CA GLU A 18 -25.25 -5.23 -11.78
C GLU A 18 -23.95 -5.44 -12.57
N LEU A 19 -22.88 -5.86 -11.91
CA LEU A 19 -21.58 -6.15 -12.55
C LEU A 19 -21.69 -7.28 -13.55
N ASN A 20 -22.41 -8.34 -13.23
CA ASN A 20 -22.68 -9.45 -14.15
C ASN A 20 -23.42 -8.96 -15.40
N HIS A 21 -24.43 -8.09 -15.22
CA HIS A 21 -25.16 -7.49 -16.34
C HIS A 21 -24.26 -6.57 -17.19
N LEU A 22 -23.45 -5.72 -16.56
CA LEU A 22 -22.53 -4.82 -17.27
C LEU A 22 -21.44 -5.58 -18.02
N LEU A 23 -20.89 -6.64 -17.44
CA LEU A 23 -19.85 -7.47 -18.05
C LEU A 23 -20.39 -8.35 -19.19
N SER A 24 -21.67 -8.69 -19.19
CA SER A 24 -22.33 -9.42 -20.27
C SER A 24 -22.72 -8.53 -21.49
N ALA A 25 -22.65 -7.21 -21.36
CA ALA A 25 -22.98 -6.28 -22.45
C ALA A 25 -21.88 -6.29 -23.53
N GLU A 26 -22.25 -6.42 -24.81
CA GLU A 26 -21.31 -6.47 -25.94
C GLU A 26 -20.44 -5.19 -26.05
N THR A 27 -20.93 -4.05 -25.55
CA THR A 27 -20.24 -2.76 -25.60
C THR A 27 -19.12 -2.61 -24.57
N VAL A 28 -19.06 -3.47 -23.56
CA VAL A 28 -18.09 -3.34 -22.45
C VAL A 28 -16.64 -3.50 -22.92
N THR A 29 -16.39 -4.32 -23.91
CA THR A 29 -15.06 -4.56 -24.49
C THR A 29 -14.54 -3.42 -25.35
N ALA A 30 -15.40 -2.46 -25.73
CA ALA A 30 -15.00 -1.28 -26.49
C ALA A 30 -14.12 -0.31 -25.67
N ASN A 31 -14.23 -0.37 -24.33
CA ASN A 31 -13.39 0.41 -23.42
C ASN A 31 -12.64 -0.53 -22.47
N LEU A 32 -11.41 -0.88 -22.82
CA LEU A 32 -10.56 -1.80 -22.08
C LEU A 32 -10.30 -1.39 -20.62
N ASP A 33 -10.18 -0.09 -20.35
CA ASP A 33 -9.94 0.38 -18.99
C ASP A 33 -11.17 0.22 -18.11
N ASN A 34 -12.36 0.46 -18.66
CA ASN A 34 -13.61 0.24 -17.96
C ASN A 34 -13.83 -1.26 -17.74
N TYR A 35 -13.58 -2.09 -18.75
CA TYR A 35 -13.65 -3.56 -18.64
C TYR A 35 -12.75 -4.09 -17.52
N ARG A 36 -11.50 -3.64 -17.47
CA ARG A 36 -10.55 -4.04 -16.40
C ARG A 36 -11.04 -3.64 -15.01
N LYS A 37 -11.60 -2.42 -14.86
CA LYS A 37 -12.17 -1.97 -13.58
C LYS A 37 -13.33 -2.83 -13.14
N LEU A 38 -14.28 -3.08 -14.02
CA LEU A 38 -15.46 -3.90 -13.72
C LEU A 38 -15.08 -5.36 -13.40
N THR A 39 -14.14 -5.95 -14.16
CA THR A 39 -13.65 -7.31 -13.90
C THR A 39 -12.94 -7.41 -12.56
N ARG A 40 -12.14 -6.39 -12.19
CA ARG A 40 -11.47 -6.36 -10.89
C ARG A 40 -12.50 -6.26 -9.76
N GLU A 41 -13.45 -5.32 -9.85
CA GLU A 41 -14.53 -5.17 -8.87
C GLU A 41 -15.34 -6.47 -8.72
N HIS A 42 -15.65 -7.12 -9.84
CA HIS A 42 -16.33 -8.43 -9.83
C HIS A 42 -15.52 -9.49 -9.09
N SER A 43 -14.22 -9.60 -9.38
CA SER A 43 -13.34 -10.59 -8.72
C SER A 43 -13.16 -10.36 -7.22
N GLU A 44 -13.30 -9.11 -6.76
CA GLU A 44 -13.24 -8.75 -5.35
C GLU A 44 -14.57 -9.06 -4.62
N ILE A 45 -15.71 -8.84 -5.27
CA ILE A 45 -17.03 -8.98 -4.64
C ILE A 45 -17.58 -10.42 -4.71
N ALA A 46 -17.33 -11.14 -5.81
CA ALA A 46 -17.92 -12.46 -6.03
C ALA A 46 -17.67 -13.46 -4.89
N PRO A 47 -16.44 -13.63 -4.35
CA PRO A 47 -16.19 -14.56 -3.25
C PRO A 47 -16.95 -14.19 -1.97
N VAL A 48 -17.08 -12.88 -1.69
CA VAL A 48 -17.82 -12.38 -0.51
C VAL A 48 -19.31 -12.73 -0.61
N VAL A 49 -19.90 -12.53 -1.80
CA VAL A 49 -21.32 -12.84 -2.03
C VAL A 49 -21.58 -14.34 -2.01
N GLU A 50 -20.69 -15.16 -2.57
CA GLU A 50 -20.80 -16.63 -2.50
C GLU A 50 -20.79 -17.13 -1.05
N LEU A 51 -19.89 -16.59 -0.24
CA LEU A 51 -19.80 -16.92 1.17
C LEU A 51 -21.05 -16.45 1.95
N PHE A 52 -21.60 -15.27 1.61
CA PHE A 52 -22.85 -14.79 2.20
C PHE A 52 -24.05 -15.63 1.80
N GLN A 53 -24.13 -16.10 0.56
CA GLN A 53 -25.16 -17.03 0.12
C GLN A 53 -25.05 -18.37 0.87
N SER A 54 -23.83 -18.85 1.12
CA SER A 54 -23.61 -20.04 1.95
C SER A 54 -24.07 -19.82 3.38
N TYR A 55 -23.81 -18.64 3.97
CA TYR A 55 -24.30 -18.27 5.28
C TYR A 55 -25.83 -18.33 5.35
N ARG A 56 -26.52 -17.75 4.37
CA ARG A 56 -27.99 -17.75 4.33
C ARG A 56 -28.59 -19.16 4.21
N ARG A 57 -28.00 -20.02 3.37
CA ARG A 57 -28.44 -21.42 3.29
C ARG A 57 -28.31 -22.15 4.63
N ASN A 58 -27.16 -21.97 5.31
CA ASN A 58 -26.97 -22.55 6.64
C ASN A 58 -27.92 -21.94 7.70
N GLU A 59 -28.35 -20.68 7.57
CA GLU A 59 -29.42 -20.11 8.42
C GLU A 59 -30.76 -20.80 8.19
N GLU A 60 -31.12 -21.08 6.92
CA GLU A 60 -32.33 -21.80 6.55
C GLU A 60 -32.29 -23.26 7.06
N ASP A 61 -31.12 -23.94 6.89
CA ASP A 61 -30.90 -25.30 7.39
C ASP A 61 -31.02 -25.35 8.94
N LEU A 62 -30.49 -24.35 9.64
CA LEU A 62 -30.61 -24.24 11.10
C LEU A 62 -32.07 -24.10 11.52
N GLN A 63 -32.82 -23.25 10.82
CA GLN A 63 -34.26 -23.08 11.10
C GLN A 63 -35.04 -24.36 10.86
N ALA A 64 -34.80 -25.04 9.77
CA ALA A 64 -35.42 -26.33 9.45
C ALA A 64 -35.08 -27.40 10.51
N ALA A 65 -33.82 -27.49 10.92
CA ALA A 65 -33.40 -28.41 11.99
C ALA A 65 -34.06 -28.08 13.34
N GLN A 66 -34.26 -26.80 13.68
CA GLN A 66 -34.97 -26.37 14.89
C GLN A 66 -36.46 -26.78 14.89
N GLU A 67 -37.12 -26.75 13.73
CA GLU A 67 -38.49 -27.22 13.58
C GLU A 67 -38.59 -28.73 13.79
N MET A 68 -37.57 -29.50 13.32
CA MET A 68 -37.54 -30.97 13.48
C MET A 68 -37.35 -31.44 14.92
N VAL A 69 -36.85 -30.61 15.83
CA VAL A 69 -36.66 -30.97 17.25
C VAL A 69 -38.00 -31.31 17.94
N SER A 70 -39.12 -30.78 17.44
CA SER A 70 -40.44 -31.05 17.96
C SER A 70 -40.93 -32.50 17.70
N ASP A 71 -40.34 -33.23 16.76
CA ASP A 71 -40.61 -34.62 16.47
C ASP A 71 -39.70 -35.53 17.33
N PRO A 72 -40.26 -36.36 18.24
CA PRO A 72 -39.46 -37.24 19.10
C PRO A 72 -38.61 -38.25 18.33
N ALA A 73 -39.00 -38.63 17.10
CA ALA A 73 -38.27 -39.59 16.27
C ALA A 73 -37.03 -38.98 15.59
N LEU A 74 -37.02 -37.66 15.41
CA LEU A 74 -35.95 -36.93 14.71
C LEU A 74 -35.09 -36.09 15.66
N ARG A 75 -35.40 -36.02 16.94
CA ARG A 75 -34.82 -35.12 17.92
C ARG A 75 -33.32 -35.25 18.01
N ASP A 76 -32.77 -36.44 18.20
CA ASP A 76 -31.34 -36.66 18.36
C ASP A 76 -30.57 -36.27 17.10
N PHE A 77 -31.14 -36.53 15.93
CA PHE A 77 -30.57 -36.10 14.65
C PHE A 77 -30.60 -34.58 14.51
N ALA A 78 -31.75 -33.96 14.80
CA ALA A 78 -31.91 -32.51 14.71
C ALA A 78 -30.99 -31.78 15.68
N GLU A 79 -30.79 -32.26 16.92
CA GLU A 79 -29.86 -31.66 17.89
C GLU A 79 -28.39 -31.75 17.44
N ALA A 80 -28.00 -32.83 16.76
CA ALA A 80 -26.67 -32.94 16.17
C ALA A 80 -26.49 -31.94 15.00
N GLU A 81 -27.44 -31.87 14.08
CA GLU A 81 -27.42 -30.96 12.94
C GLU A 81 -27.41 -29.47 13.38
N ILE A 82 -28.17 -29.11 14.40
CA ILE A 82 -28.18 -27.78 14.97
C ILE A 82 -26.77 -27.39 15.49
N ARG A 83 -26.07 -28.31 16.17
CA ARG A 83 -24.74 -28.06 16.68
C ARG A 83 -23.75 -27.83 15.55
N ASP A 84 -23.72 -28.74 14.57
CA ASP A 84 -22.80 -28.66 13.45
C ASP A 84 -23.07 -27.45 12.56
N THR A 85 -24.32 -27.09 12.33
CA THR A 85 -24.70 -25.91 11.55
C THR A 85 -24.36 -24.61 12.26
N ARG A 86 -24.49 -24.55 13.59
CA ARG A 86 -24.06 -23.38 14.38
C ARG A 86 -22.55 -23.19 14.31
N GLU A 87 -21.76 -24.25 14.35
CA GLU A 87 -20.28 -24.15 14.19
C GLU A 87 -19.92 -23.64 12.79
N ARG A 88 -20.57 -24.17 11.73
CA ARG A 88 -20.37 -23.66 10.35
C ARG A 88 -20.75 -22.20 10.21
N LEU A 89 -21.89 -21.78 10.76
CA LEU A 89 -22.33 -20.38 10.74
C LEU A 89 -21.32 -19.45 11.44
N ALA A 90 -20.77 -19.88 12.58
CA ALA A 90 -19.76 -19.09 13.30
C ALA A 90 -18.48 -18.96 12.49
N GLN A 91 -18.03 -20.03 11.79
CA GLN A 91 -16.86 -20.00 10.92
C GLN A 91 -17.08 -19.09 9.71
N ILE A 92 -18.22 -19.23 9.02
CA ILE A 92 -18.58 -18.40 7.86
C ILE A 92 -18.70 -16.92 8.27
N GLU A 93 -19.28 -16.62 9.45
CA GLU A 93 -19.40 -15.25 9.95
C GLU A 93 -18.03 -14.61 10.20
N ALA A 94 -17.10 -15.35 10.80
CA ALA A 94 -15.73 -14.88 11.01
C ALA A 94 -15.00 -14.63 9.68
N GLU A 95 -15.17 -15.50 8.70
CA GLU A 95 -14.57 -15.35 7.37
C GLU A 95 -15.17 -14.16 6.61
N LEU A 96 -16.49 -13.97 6.65
CA LEU A 96 -17.16 -12.80 6.07
C LEU A 96 -16.65 -11.49 6.68
N GLN A 97 -16.48 -11.46 8.00
CA GLN A 97 -15.93 -10.28 8.68
C GLN A 97 -14.52 -9.95 8.17
N LEU A 98 -13.68 -10.95 7.97
CA LEU A 98 -12.34 -10.75 7.42
C LEU A 98 -12.34 -10.27 5.96
N GLN A 99 -13.25 -10.81 5.14
CA GLN A 99 -13.36 -10.42 3.73
C GLN A 99 -13.98 -9.03 3.53
N LEU A 100 -14.77 -8.55 4.50
CA LEU A 100 -15.35 -7.21 4.48
C LEU A 100 -14.37 -6.11 4.93
N LEU A 101 -13.20 -6.47 5.46
CA LEU A 101 -12.18 -5.50 5.81
C LEU A 101 -11.70 -4.76 4.55
N PRO A 102 -11.50 -3.44 4.64
CA PRO A 102 -10.97 -2.66 3.54
C PRO A 102 -9.58 -3.19 3.17
N GLN A 103 -9.45 -3.70 1.96
CA GLN A 103 -8.14 -4.10 1.43
C GLN A 103 -7.37 -2.86 1.01
N ASP A 104 -6.10 -2.78 1.41
CA ASP A 104 -5.22 -1.74 0.91
C ASP A 104 -4.92 -1.99 -0.58
N PRO A 105 -5.23 -1.04 -1.48
CA PRO A 105 -5.00 -1.21 -2.91
C PRO A 105 -3.51 -1.44 -3.27
N ASN A 106 -2.62 -1.20 -2.32
CA ASN A 106 -1.19 -1.41 -2.50
C ASN A 106 -0.73 -2.80 -2.04
N ASP A 107 -1.59 -3.61 -1.40
CA ASP A 107 -1.19 -4.89 -0.79
C ASP A 107 -0.52 -5.86 -1.77
N ASP A 108 -0.92 -5.86 -3.05
CA ASP A 108 -0.33 -6.70 -4.10
C ASP A 108 0.90 -6.10 -4.78
N ARG A 109 1.26 -4.85 -4.44
CA ARG A 109 2.36 -4.14 -5.10
C ARG A 109 3.73 -4.62 -4.63
N SER A 110 4.71 -4.46 -5.50
CA SER A 110 6.13 -4.46 -5.17
C SER A 110 6.47 -3.27 -4.26
N ILE A 111 7.59 -3.35 -3.56
CA ILE A 111 7.98 -2.33 -2.59
C ILE A 111 9.38 -1.79 -2.82
N PHE A 112 9.60 -0.57 -2.35
CA PHE A 112 10.90 -0.03 -2.04
C PHE A 112 11.15 -0.17 -0.54
N LEU A 113 12.22 -0.89 -0.21
CA LEU A 113 12.74 -1.05 1.14
C LEU A 113 13.93 -0.12 1.32
N GLU A 114 13.83 0.81 2.24
CA GLU A 114 14.90 1.73 2.60
C GLU A 114 15.31 1.46 4.04
N ILE A 115 16.61 1.24 4.27
CA ILE A 115 17.19 1.04 5.60
C ILE A 115 18.28 2.08 5.79
N ARG A 116 18.19 2.85 6.87
CA ARG A 116 19.20 3.85 7.24
C ARG A 116 19.75 3.57 8.62
N ALA A 117 21.07 3.69 8.75
CA ALA A 117 21.73 3.73 10.03
C ALA A 117 21.26 4.98 10.80
N GLY A 118 20.83 4.75 12.04
CA GLY A 118 20.42 5.81 12.96
C GLY A 118 21.45 6.05 14.06
N THR A 119 21.00 6.16 15.31
CA THR A 119 21.86 6.36 16.47
C THR A 119 22.72 5.14 16.74
N GLY A 120 24.05 5.29 16.78
CA GLY A 120 24.96 4.18 17.14
C GLY A 120 26.26 4.11 16.31
N GLY A 121 26.51 5.07 15.42
CA GLY A 121 27.74 5.12 14.62
C GLY A 121 27.90 3.88 13.73
N ASP A 122 29.11 3.31 13.68
CA ASP A 122 29.42 2.15 12.84
C ASP A 122 28.59 0.91 13.14
N GLU A 123 28.23 0.70 14.42
CA GLU A 123 27.37 -0.41 14.82
C GLU A 123 25.97 -0.33 14.18
N SER A 124 25.42 0.88 14.05
CA SER A 124 24.15 1.05 13.34
C SER A 124 24.27 0.74 11.84
N ALA A 125 25.42 1.04 11.23
CA ALA A 125 25.66 0.68 9.82
C ALA A 125 25.80 -0.84 9.63
N LEU A 126 26.49 -1.53 10.54
CA LEU A 126 26.57 -3.01 10.55
C LEU A 126 25.19 -3.63 10.74
N PHE A 127 24.39 -3.10 11.66
CA PHE A 127 23.03 -3.59 11.89
C PHE A 127 22.11 -3.33 10.70
N ALA A 128 22.26 -2.21 9.98
CA ALA A 128 21.54 -1.98 8.73
C ALA A 128 21.85 -3.05 7.68
N GLY A 129 23.10 -3.50 7.60
CA GLY A 129 23.50 -4.64 6.77
C GLY A 129 22.86 -5.95 7.19
N ASP A 130 22.78 -6.20 8.49
CA ASP A 130 22.13 -7.40 9.02
C ASP A 130 20.62 -7.40 8.75
N LEU A 131 19.95 -6.26 8.93
CA LEU A 131 18.53 -6.10 8.59
C LEU A 131 18.28 -6.30 7.09
N PHE A 132 19.14 -5.72 6.24
CA PHE A 132 19.00 -5.93 4.80
C PHE A 132 19.13 -7.40 4.42
N ARG A 133 20.12 -8.11 4.99
CA ARG A 133 20.29 -9.55 4.79
C ARG A 133 19.06 -10.33 5.26
N MET A 134 18.49 -9.99 6.42
CA MET A 134 17.26 -10.59 6.95
C MET A 134 16.09 -10.43 5.96
N TYR A 135 15.85 -9.22 5.45
CA TYR A 135 14.78 -8.99 4.49
C TYR A 135 15.04 -9.63 3.12
N ALA A 136 16.28 -9.66 2.65
CA ALA A 136 16.65 -10.34 1.42
C ALA A 136 16.35 -11.85 1.51
N ARG A 137 16.71 -12.50 2.62
CA ARG A 137 16.39 -13.91 2.85
C ARG A 137 14.89 -14.17 3.02
N PHE A 138 14.17 -13.25 3.66
CA PHE A 138 12.72 -13.32 3.72
C PHE A 138 12.09 -13.24 2.33
N ALA A 139 12.60 -12.36 1.47
CA ALA A 139 12.16 -12.24 0.08
C ALA A 139 12.45 -13.52 -0.71
N GLU A 140 13.65 -14.11 -0.59
CA GLU A 140 14.01 -15.39 -1.22
C GLU A 140 13.05 -16.52 -0.80
N ARG A 141 12.72 -16.64 0.49
CA ARG A 141 11.76 -17.63 1.00
C ARG A 141 10.35 -17.47 0.42
N ASN A 142 9.96 -16.21 0.09
CA ASN A 142 8.69 -15.92 -0.56
C ASN A 142 8.78 -15.92 -2.10
N LYS A 143 9.94 -16.31 -2.68
CA LYS A 143 10.21 -16.30 -4.13
C LYS A 143 10.09 -14.92 -4.77
N TRP A 144 10.40 -13.87 -4.01
CA TRP A 144 10.46 -12.49 -4.49
C TRP A 144 11.88 -12.16 -4.96
N GLN A 145 11.98 -11.25 -5.92
CA GLN A 145 13.27 -10.76 -6.42
C GLN A 145 13.67 -9.51 -5.64
N VAL A 146 14.96 -9.39 -5.33
CA VAL A 146 15.54 -8.23 -4.64
C VAL A 146 16.53 -7.56 -5.58
N GLU A 147 16.32 -6.27 -5.85
CA GLU A 147 17.17 -5.43 -6.68
C GLU A 147 17.68 -4.25 -5.85
N VAL A 148 19.01 -4.11 -5.71
CA VAL A 148 19.60 -2.97 -5.01
C VAL A 148 19.62 -1.76 -5.95
N ILE A 149 18.90 -0.71 -5.55
CA ILE A 149 18.80 0.54 -6.33
C ILE A 149 19.93 1.50 -5.96
N SER A 150 20.19 1.66 -4.65
CA SER A 150 21.22 2.55 -4.15
C SER A 150 21.79 2.03 -2.85
N GLN A 151 23.09 2.22 -2.64
CA GLN A 151 23.75 1.86 -1.39
C GLN A 151 24.84 2.86 -1.04
N SER A 152 24.95 3.18 0.25
CA SER A 152 26.05 3.94 0.84
C SER A 152 26.72 3.05 1.88
N PRO A 153 27.91 2.49 1.60
CA PRO A 153 28.56 1.57 2.54
C PRO A 153 29.05 2.32 3.80
N GLY A 154 29.05 1.59 4.92
CA GLY A 154 29.69 2.03 6.16
C GLY A 154 31.22 1.85 6.10
N GLU A 155 31.95 2.57 6.93
CA GLU A 155 33.44 2.53 6.97
C GLU A 155 33.97 1.20 7.46
N LEU A 156 33.27 0.57 8.41
CA LEU A 156 33.61 -0.73 8.98
C LEU A 156 32.74 -1.87 8.45
N GLY A 157 32.06 -1.66 7.32
CA GLY A 157 31.12 -2.59 6.73
C GLY A 157 29.65 -2.18 6.98
N GLY A 158 28.70 -2.97 6.45
CA GLY A 158 27.30 -2.63 6.48
C GLY A 158 26.95 -1.42 5.61
N TYR A 159 25.87 -0.72 5.93
CA TYR A 159 25.36 0.39 5.12
C TYR A 159 24.98 1.58 5.98
N LYS A 160 25.44 2.79 5.62
CA LYS A 160 24.88 4.06 6.11
C LYS A 160 23.44 4.23 5.61
N GLU A 161 23.21 3.82 4.35
CA GLU A 161 21.91 3.77 3.71
C GLU A 161 21.90 2.66 2.66
N ILE A 162 20.81 1.92 2.57
CA ILE A 162 20.56 1.00 1.46
C ILE A 162 19.10 1.10 1.03
N ILE A 163 18.89 1.20 -0.28
CA ILE A 163 17.58 1.21 -0.92
C ILE A 163 17.51 0.04 -1.88
N ALA A 164 16.55 -0.83 -1.69
CA ALA A 164 16.30 -1.98 -2.54
C ALA A 164 14.84 -2.05 -2.96
N LYS A 165 14.61 -2.52 -4.18
CA LYS A 165 13.27 -2.87 -4.67
C LYS A 165 13.06 -4.36 -4.43
N ILE A 166 11.93 -4.73 -3.84
CA ILE A 166 11.50 -6.11 -3.67
C ILE A 166 10.29 -6.32 -4.59
N VAL A 167 10.50 -7.13 -5.62
CA VAL A 167 9.51 -7.40 -6.66
C VAL A 167 8.82 -8.73 -6.36
N GLY A 168 7.53 -8.70 -6.09
CA GLY A 168 6.74 -9.88 -5.83
C GLY A 168 5.31 -9.56 -5.40
N GLN A 169 4.40 -10.45 -5.74
CA GLN A 169 3.00 -10.31 -5.36
C GLN A 169 2.83 -10.40 -3.83
N GLY A 170 2.08 -9.48 -3.25
CA GLY A 170 1.83 -9.45 -1.82
C GLY A 170 3.03 -8.99 -0.97
N ALA A 171 4.08 -8.41 -1.58
CA ALA A 171 5.25 -7.94 -0.85
C ALA A 171 4.89 -6.81 0.12
N TYR A 172 4.07 -5.86 -0.32
CA TYR A 172 3.62 -4.76 0.53
C TYR A 172 2.76 -5.25 1.70
N SER A 173 1.81 -6.15 1.46
CA SER A 173 0.91 -6.67 2.50
C SER A 173 1.65 -7.32 3.68
N LYS A 174 2.81 -7.97 3.42
CA LYS A 174 3.62 -8.63 4.45
C LYS A 174 4.62 -7.69 5.11
N LEU A 175 5.16 -6.72 4.38
CA LEU A 175 6.27 -5.87 4.85
C LEU A 175 5.85 -4.46 5.27
N LYS A 176 4.62 -3.99 4.98
CA LYS A 176 4.15 -2.65 5.34
C LYS A 176 4.28 -2.33 6.84
N PHE A 177 4.21 -3.35 7.69
CA PHE A 177 4.35 -3.20 9.14
C PHE A 177 5.81 -3.14 9.62
N GLU A 178 6.79 -3.29 8.72
CA GLU A 178 8.22 -3.21 9.08
C GLU A 178 8.76 -1.78 9.15
N SER A 179 7.95 -0.79 8.74
CA SER A 179 8.35 0.62 8.80
C SER A 179 8.45 1.12 10.23
N GLY A 180 9.58 1.76 10.57
CA GLY A 180 9.82 2.34 11.89
C GLY A 180 11.24 2.17 12.39
N GLY A 181 11.43 2.41 13.69
CA GLY A 181 12.72 2.27 14.37
C GLY A 181 13.00 0.85 14.84
N HIS A 182 14.10 0.27 14.40
CA HIS A 182 14.59 -1.05 14.81
C HIS A 182 15.79 -0.88 15.72
N ARG A 183 15.70 -1.39 16.93
CA ARG A 183 16.74 -1.28 17.96
C ARG A 183 17.49 -2.58 18.13
N VAL A 184 18.82 -2.53 18.15
CA VAL A 184 19.69 -3.68 18.46
C VAL A 184 20.37 -3.49 19.80
N GLN A 185 20.51 -4.58 20.55
CA GLN A 185 21.28 -4.70 21.78
C GLN A 185 22.24 -5.88 21.61
N ARG A 186 23.52 -5.59 21.39
CA ARG A 186 24.58 -6.60 21.29
C ARG A 186 25.93 -5.98 21.63
N VAL A 187 26.94 -6.84 21.82
CA VAL A 187 28.34 -6.43 21.82
C VAL A 187 28.75 -6.22 20.37
N PRO A 188 29.08 -4.99 19.93
CA PRO A 188 29.50 -4.75 18.56
C PRO A 188 30.78 -5.51 18.20
N ALA A 189 30.97 -5.82 16.92
CA ALA A 189 32.21 -6.39 16.42
C ALA A 189 33.43 -5.43 16.62
N THR A 190 33.14 -4.15 16.77
CA THR A 190 34.14 -3.07 16.99
C THR A 190 34.44 -2.82 18.46
N GLU A 191 33.76 -3.48 19.40
CA GLU A 191 33.93 -3.28 20.84
C GLU A 191 34.94 -4.26 21.41
N THR A 192 36.02 -3.76 22.02
CA THR A 192 37.10 -4.58 22.58
C THR A 192 36.89 -4.96 24.04
N GLN A 193 36.01 -4.23 24.77
CA GLN A 193 35.78 -4.43 26.21
C GLN A 193 34.54 -5.28 26.54
N GLY A 194 33.87 -5.83 25.49
CA GLY A 194 32.71 -6.67 25.68
C GLY A 194 31.43 -5.95 26.17
N ARG A 195 31.36 -4.64 26.06
CA ARG A 195 30.19 -3.86 26.51
C ARG A 195 29.03 -4.02 25.53
N ILE A 196 27.82 -4.21 26.06
CA ILE A 196 26.61 -4.21 25.25
C ILE A 196 26.27 -2.78 24.82
N HIS A 197 26.22 -2.56 23.51
CA HIS A 197 25.78 -1.27 22.95
C HIS A 197 24.32 -1.37 22.51
N THR A 198 23.66 -0.22 22.51
CA THR A 198 22.29 -0.06 22.00
C THR A 198 22.34 0.89 20.80
N SER A 199 22.09 0.32 19.61
CA SER A 199 22.06 1.06 18.35
C SER A 199 20.69 0.94 17.71
N ALA A 200 20.38 1.82 16.78
CA ALA A 200 19.11 1.83 16.08
C ALA A 200 19.30 2.08 14.58
N CYS A 201 18.42 1.47 13.80
CA CYS A 201 18.23 1.75 12.38
C CYS A 201 16.79 2.13 12.12
N THR A 202 16.56 2.86 11.05
CA THR A 202 15.21 3.13 10.56
C THR A 202 14.95 2.34 9.30
N VAL A 203 13.77 1.76 9.22
CA VAL A 203 13.28 1.03 8.05
C VAL A 203 12.05 1.75 7.51
N ALA A 204 12.02 1.98 6.21
CA ALA A 204 10.84 2.48 5.50
C ALA A 204 10.47 1.51 4.39
N VAL A 205 9.22 1.10 4.37
CA VAL A 205 8.62 0.26 3.33
C VAL A 205 7.57 1.11 2.61
N MET A 206 7.80 1.34 1.33
CA MET A 206 6.91 2.13 0.49
C MET A 206 6.44 1.30 -0.69
N PRO A 207 5.15 1.35 -1.05
CA PRO A 207 4.67 0.67 -2.24
C PRO A 207 5.30 1.30 -3.50
N GLU A 208 5.48 0.50 -4.53
CA GLU A 208 5.87 1.00 -5.85
C GLU A 208 4.78 1.94 -6.36
N ALA A 209 5.16 3.19 -6.65
CA ALA A 209 4.26 4.18 -7.19
C ALA A 209 3.96 3.90 -8.66
N ASP A 210 2.75 4.25 -9.10
CA ASP A 210 2.42 4.20 -10.52
C ASP A 210 3.31 5.17 -11.30
N GLU A 211 3.73 4.78 -12.50
CA GLU A 211 4.46 5.65 -13.39
C GLU A 211 3.61 6.87 -13.76
N ILE A 212 4.23 8.05 -13.75
CA ILE A 212 3.56 9.26 -14.22
C ILE A 212 3.39 9.14 -15.72
N VAL A 213 2.15 8.93 -16.15
CA VAL A 213 1.79 8.91 -17.57
C VAL A 213 2.07 10.27 -18.18
N ASP A 214 2.46 10.29 -19.45
CA ASP A 214 2.70 11.55 -20.17
C ASP A 214 1.45 12.44 -20.19
N VAL A 215 1.69 13.73 -19.95
CA VAL A 215 0.62 14.72 -19.84
C VAL A 215 -0.04 14.91 -21.19
N VAL A 216 -1.29 14.47 -21.31
CA VAL A 216 -2.13 14.75 -22.47
C VAL A 216 -2.85 16.07 -22.24
N LEU A 217 -2.53 17.08 -23.06
CA LEU A 217 -3.18 18.38 -23.00
C LEU A 217 -4.50 18.35 -23.77
N SER A 218 -5.64 18.39 -23.09
CA SER A 218 -6.95 18.50 -23.72
C SER A 218 -7.19 19.94 -24.19
N PRO A 219 -7.61 20.17 -25.44
CA PRO A 219 -7.88 21.54 -25.93
C PRO A 219 -8.88 22.33 -25.09
N GLY A 220 -9.85 21.66 -24.46
CA GLY A 220 -10.84 22.29 -23.58
C GLY A 220 -10.27 22.85 -22.28
N ASP A 221 -9.09 22.33 -21.83
CA ASP A 221 -8.41 22.76 -20.61
C ASP A 221 -7.44 23.92 -20.85
N LEU A 222 -7.32 24.37 -22.10
CA LEU A 222 -6.37 25.38 -22.51
C LEU A 222 -7.08 26.67 -22.92
N ARG A 223 -6.71 27.78 -22.29
CA ARG A 223 -7.01 29.11 -22.77
C ARG A 223 -5.80 29.66 -23.53
N ILE A 224 -5.98 29.98 -24.81
CA ILE A 224 -4.91 30.45 -25.67
C ILE A 224 -5.22 31.90 -26.06
N ASP A 225 -4.37 32.81 -25.62
CA ASP A 225 -4.45 34.23 -25.93
C ASP A 225 -3.30 34.61 -26.87
N THR A 226 -3.59 35.38 -27.93
CA THR A 226 -2.61 35.94 -28.85
C THR A 226 -2.39 37.40 -28.54
N TYR A 227 -1.15 37.85 -28.62
CA TYR A 227 -0.81 39.24 -28.38
C TYR A 227 0.43 39.67 -29.18
N ARG A 228 0.72 40.97 -29.20
CA ARG A 228 1.87 41.52 -29.90
C ARG A 228 3.13 41.26 -29.08
N ALA A 229 4.16 40.72 -29.75
CA ALA A 229 5.45 40.54 -29.13
C ALA A 229 6.05 41.88 -28.71
N SER A 230 6.66 41.90 -27.52
CA SER A 230 7.39 43.07 -27.02
C SER A 230 8.89 42.83 -27.16
N GLY A 231 9.63 43.80 -27.73
CA GLY A 231 11.09 43.72 -27.87
C GLY A 231 11.63 44.55 -29.03
N ALA A 232 12.97 44.58 -29.14
CA ALA A 232 13.65 45.24 -30.26
C ALA A 232 13.32 44.49 -31.57
N GLY A 233 12.57 45.09 -32.45
CA GLY A 233 12.16 44.51 -33.74
C GLY A 233 11.61 45.53 -34.69
N GLY A 234 11.58 45.18 -36.00
CA GLY A 234 11.04 46.04 -37.07
C GLY A 234 9.51 46.03 -37.12
N GLN A 235 8.94 46.55 -38.22
CA GLN A 235 7.52 46.73 -38.44
C GLN A 235 6.66 45.47 -38.21
N HIS A 236 7.22 44.27 -38.43
CA HIS A 236 6.53 43.00 -38.27
C HIS A 236 6.20 42.71 -36.77
N VAL A 237 7.17 42.94 -35.85
CA VAL A 237 7.01 42.69 -34.39
C VAL A 237 5.93 43.58 -33.79
N ASN A 238 5.80 44.84 -34.30
CA ASN A 238 4.89 45.83 -33.76
C ASN A 238 3.48 45.76 -34.35
N LYS A 239 3.27 45.06 -35.50
CA LYS A 239 1.97 44.97 -36.17
C LYS A 239 1.30 43.62 -36.11
N THR A 240 2.04 42.53 -35.85
CA THR A 240 1.51 41.17 -35.93
C THR A 240 1.39 40.55 -34.53
N ASP A 241 0.23 39.91 -34.25
CA ASP A 241 -0.02 39.19 -33.00
C ASP A 241 0.66 37.79 -33.05
N SER A 242 2.00 37.77 -33.02
CA SER A 242 2.78 36.54 -33.15
C SER A 242 3.08 35.87 -31.77
N ALA A 243 2.96 36.63 -30.70
CA ALA A 243 3.16 36.09 -29.35
C ALA A 243 1.93 35.31 -28.86
N ILE A 244 2.19 34.25 -28.12
CA ILE A 244 1.19 33.33 -27.58
C ILE A 244 1.34 33.25 -26.07
N ARG A 245 0.21 33.34 -25.37
CA ARG A 245 0.07 33.02 -23.95
C ARG A 245 -0.90 31.83 -23.84
N ILE A 246 -0.47 30.77 -23.19
CA ILE A 246 -1.33 29.60 -22.94
C ILE A 246 -1.48 29.46 -21.43
N THR A 247 -2.73 29.43 -20.97
CA THR A 247 -3.09 29.17 -19.58
C THR A 247 -3.76 27.81 -19.51
N HIS A 248 -3.21 26.92 -18.69
CA HIS A 248 -3.86 25.65 -18.37
C HIS A 248 -4.85 25.87 -17.22
N LEU A 249 -6.15 25.80 -17.52
CA LEU A 249 -7.23 26.17 -16.62
C LEU A 249 -7.23 25.38 -15.30
N PRO A 250 -7.03 24.02 -15.31
CA PRO A 250 -7.06 23.23 -14.08
C PRO A 250 -5.91 23.52 -13.11
N THR A 251 -4.71 23.82 -13.62
CA THR A 251 -3.52 24.06 -12.78
C THR A 251 -3.17 25.53 -12.61
N GLY A 252 -3.74 26.41 -13.42
CA GLY A 252 -3.41 27.84 -13.44
C GLY A 252 -2.02 28.16 -14.00
N ILE A 253 -1.29 27.19 -14.57
CA ILE A 253 0.04 27.42 -15.13
C ILE A 253 -0.09 28.25 -16.41
N VAL A 254 0.71 29.31 -16.48
CA VAL A 254 0.79 30.19 -17.64
C VAL A 254 2.15 30.06 -18.32
N VAL A 255 2.14 29.92 -19.64
CA VAL A 255 3.34 29.92 -20.48
C VAL A 255 3.18 30.93 -21.59
N GLU A 256 4.20 31.74 -21.79
CA GLU A 256 4.29 32.72 -22.85
C GLU A 256 5.44 32.38 -23.79
N CYS A 257 5.22 32.55 -25.08
CA CYS A 257 6.24 32.35 -26.11
C CYS A 257 6.12 33.43 -27.19
N GLN A 258 7.23 34.16 -27.40
CA GLN A 258 7.30 35.28 -28.38
C GLN A 258 8.60 35.29 -29.20
N GLU A 259 9.32 34.16 -29.24
CA GLU A 259 10.70 34.09 -29.77
C GLU A 259 10.71 34.00 -31.32
N ASP A 260 9.68 33.40 -31.93
CA ASP A 260 9.62 33.23 -33.39
C ASP A 260 8.63 34.23 -34.01
N ARG A 261 8.83 34.57 -35.30
CA ARG A 261 7.92 35.38 -36.07
C ARG A 261 6.60 34.64 -36.39
N SER A 262 6.61 33.31 -36.35
CA SER A 262 5.48 32.46 -36.63
C SER A 262 4.68 32.17 -35.39
N GLN A 263 3.43 32.59 -35.34
CA GLN A 263 2.46 32.27 -34.29
C GLN A 263 2.30 30.77 -34.07
N HIS A 264 2.28 29.97 -35.16
CA HIS A 264 2.18 28.50 -35.05
C HIS A 264 3.37 27.86 -34.36
N LYS A 265 4.59 28.35 -34.65
CA LYS A 265 5.79 27.86 -33.97
C LYS A 265 5.82 28.22 -32.47
N ASN A 266 5.44 29.46 -32.15
CA ASN A 266 5.29 29.92 -30.78
C ASN A 266 4.24 29.11 -30.02
N LYS A 267 3.11 28.78 -30.66
CA LYS A 267 2.07 27.91 -30.08
C LYS A 267 2.61 26.51 -29.79
N ALA A 268 3.24 25.88 -30.78
CA ALA A 268 3.81 24.54 -30.59
C ALA A 268 4.84 24.50 -29.46
N ARG A 269 5.73 25.52 -29.41
CA ARG A 269 6.74 25.63 -28.36
C ARG A 269 6.11 25.90 -26.97
N ALA A 270 5.13 26.79 -26.91
CA ALA A 270 4.41 27.07 -25.67
C ALA A 270 3.68 25.83 -25.12
N LEU A 271 3.05 25.03 -25.98
CA LEU A 271 2.45 23.75 -25.59
C LEU A 271 3.48 22.75 -25.06
N SER A 272 4.63 22.61 -25.72
CA SER A 272 5.71 21.73 -25.24
C SER A 272 6.24 22.17 -23.88
N VAL A 273 6.48 23.47 -23.69
CA VAL A 273 6.93 24.01 -22.40
C VAL A 273 5.87 23.84 -21.33
N LEU A 274 4.59 24.01 -21.66
CA LEU A 274 3.47 23.82 -20.75
C LEU A 274 3.38 22.36 -20.27
N ALA A 275 3.46 21.40 -21.20
CA ALA A 275 3.47 19.97 -20.87
C ALA A 275 4.64 19.62 -19.93
N ALA A 276 5.83 20.14 -20.21
CA ALA A 276 7.00 19.93 -19.37
C ALA A 276 6.81 20.52 -17.95
N ARG A 277 6.23 21.73 -17.82
CA ARG A 277 5.96 22.36 -16.51
C ARG A 277 4.91 21.60 -15.71
N ILE A 278 3.85 21.14 -16.36
CA ILE A 278 2.80 20.34 -15.69
C ILE A 278 3.42 19.02 -15.17
N LYS A 279 4.21 18.34 -16.01
CA LYS A 279 4.91 17.11 -15.62
C LYS A 279 5.88 17.33 -14.44
N ASP A 280 6.64 18.42 -14.46
CA ASP A 280 7.54 18.79 -13.36
C ASP A 280 6.76 19.08 -12.06
N GLN A 281 5.63 19.79 -12.16
CA GLN A 281 4.76 20.02 -10.99
C GLN A 281 4.20 18.72 -10.43
N GLN A 282 3.68 17.83 -11.26
CA GLN A 282 3.17 16.53 -10.84
C GLN A 282 4.26 15.70 -10.16
N LEU A 283 5.47 15.68 -10.71
CA LEU A 283 6.63 15.02 -10.12
C LEU A 283 6.98 15.58 -8.74
N ARG A 284 7.01 16.91 -8.60
CA ARG A 284 7.29 17.57 -7.32
C ARG A 284 6.21 17.26 -6.28
N ASP A 285 4.95 17.26 -6.68
CA ASP A 285 3.83 16.96 -5.77
C ASP A 285 3.88 15.48 -5.33
N GLN A 286 4.21 14.55 -6.24
CA GLN A 286 4.44 13.15 -5.89
C GLN A 286 5.63 12.99 -4.93
N GLN A 287 6.76 13.66 -5.21
CA GLN A 287 7.94 13.63 -4.33
C GLN A 287 7.62 14.18 -2.94
N ARG A 288 6.84 15.27 -2.84
CA ARG A 288 6.39 15.83 -1.55
C ARG A 288 5.51 14.84 -0.79
N LYS A 289 4.55 14.19 -1.46
CA LYS A 289 3.71 13.15 -0.85
C LYS A 289 4.56 11.99 -0.34
N THR A 290 5.45 11.46 -1.18
CA THR A 290 6.36 10.37 -0.80
C THR A 290 7.26 10.74 0.37
N ALA A 291 7.82 11.96 0.38
CA ALA A 291 8.66 12.45 1.47
C ALA A 291 7.86 12.62 2.78
N ALA A 292 6.62 13.10 2.71
CA ALA A 292 5.73 13.22 3.87
C ALA A 292 5.37 11.84 4.45
N THR A 293 4.99 10.90 3.58
CA THR A 293 4.71 9.51 3.98
C THR A 293 5.94 8.85 4.60
N ARG A 294 7.12 9.00 3.98
CA ARG A 294 8.38 8.49 4.53
C ARG A 294 8.63 9.05 5.94
N LYS A 295 8.48 10.37 6.12
CA LYS A 295 8.69 11.02 7.41
C LYS A 295 7.73 10.50 8.48
N SER A 296 6.47 10.26 8.15
CA SER A 296 5.49 9.69 9.09
C SER A 296 5.80 8.23 9.46
N LEU A 297 6.33 7.43 8.51
CA LEU A 297 6.69 6.04 8.74
C LEU A 297 7.94 5.85 9.61
N ILE A 298 8.92 6.75 9.50
CA ILE A 298 10.23 6.61 10.16
C ILE A 298 10.24 7.24 11.56
N GLY A 299 9.37 8.24 11.81
CA GLY A 299 9.41 9.03 13.04
C GLY A 299 10.69 9.88 13.14
N SER A 300 11.21 10.09 14.35
CA SER A 300 12.45 10.85 14.60
C SER A 300 13.74 10.05 14.32
N GLY A 301 13.65 8.73 14.21
CA GLY A 301 14.82 7.83 14.12
C GLY A 301 15.58 7.69 15.45
N ASP A 302 15.03 8.18 16.56
CA ASP A 302 15.60 7.99 17.88
C ASP A 302 15.37 6.54 18.36
N ARG A 303 16.34 5.99 19.09
CA ARG A 303 16.26 4.66 19.72
C ARG A 303 15.10 4.51 20.74
N SER A 304 14.51 5.60 21.19
CA SER A 304 13.31 5.60 22.04
C SER A 304 12.04 5.26 21.25
N GLU A 305 11.94 5.72 20.02
CA GLU A 305 10.82 5.47 19.10
C GLU A 305 11.00 4.15 18.33
N ARG A 306 11.13 3.07 19.08
CA ARG A 306 11.34 1.74 18.50
C ARG A 306 10.05 0.98 18.31
N ILE A 307 9.88 0.34 17.17
CA ILE A 307 8.82 -0.65 16.94
C ILE A 307 9.28 -2.04 17.39
N ARG A 308 10.58 -2.36 17.18
CA ARG A 308 11.11 -3.70 17.48
C ARG A 308 12.51 -3.64 18.12
N THR A 309 12.79 -4.55 19.05
CA THR A 309 14.09 -4.71 19.69
C THR A 309 14.65 -6.10 19.43
N TYR A 310 15.89 -6.14 18.97
CA TYR A 310 16.69 -7.33 18.74
C TYR A 310 17.74 -7.45 19.85
N ASN A 311 17.52 -8.36 20.81
CA ASN A 311 18.41 -8.55 21.95
C ASN A 311 19.20 -9.85 21.74
N PHE A 312 20.44 -9.70 21.28
CA PHE A 312 21.31 -10.84 20.99
C PHE A 312 21.75 -11.60 22.24
N PRO A 313 22.19 -10.95 23.35
CA PRO A 313 22.54 -11.64 24.57
C PRO A 313 21.43 -12.52 25.14
N GLN A 314 20.18 -12.14 24.98
CA GLN A 314 19.01 -12.88 25.44
C GLN A 314 18.38 -13.78 24.35
N GLY A 315 18.91 -13.75 23.12
CA GLY A 315 18.39 -14.54 22.00
C GLY A 315 16.96 -14.19 21.59
N ARG A 316 16.46 -13.01 21.96
CA ARG A 316 15.04 -12.62 21.76
C ARG A 316 14.86 -11.44 20.84
N VAL A 317 13.72 -11.44 20.16
CA VAL A 317 13.18 -10.30 19.42
C VAL A 317 11.82 -9.92 20.03
N THR A 318 11.63 -8.63 20.33
CA THR A 318 10.38 -8.12 20.91
C THR A 318 9.80 -7.06 20.00
N ASP A 319 8.58 -7.26 19.49
CA ASP A 319 7.78 -6.23 18.84
C ASP A 319 6.94 -5.50 19.90
N HIS A 320 7.19 -4.21 20.05
CA HIS A 320 6.59 -3.41 21.12
C HIS A 320 5.16 -2.97 20.84
N ARG A 321 4.72 -3.02 19.59
CA ARG A 321 3.34 -2.63 19.19
C ARG A 321 2.31 -3.61 19.71
N ILE A 322 2.64 -4.91 19.62
CA ILE A 322 1.76 -6.02 20.01
C ILE A 322 2.29 -6.81 21.21
N ASN A 323 3.36 -6.32 21.87
CA ASN A 323 4.03 -6.97 22.99
C ASN A 323 4.47 -8.44 22.70
N LEU A 324 4.71 -8.77 21.42
CA LEU A 324 5.15 -10.09 21.02
C LEU A 324 6.64 -10.27 21.31
N THR A 325 7.01 -11.33 22.04
CA THR A 325 8.40 -11.68 22.31
C THR A 325 8.69 -13.10 21.84
N LEU A 326 9.69 -13.23 20.94
CA LEU A 326 10.11 -14.48 20.35
C LEU A 326 11.58 -14.77 20.69
N TYR A 327 11.87 -15.96 21.23
CA TYR A 327 13.22 -16.42 21.63
C TYR A 327 13.93 -17.18 20.49
N LYS A 328 13.89 -16.63 19.27
CA LYS A 328 14.46 -17.24 18.05
C LYS A 328 15.15 -16.21 17.15
N ILE A 329 15.95 -15.34 17.76
CA ILE A 329 16.63 -14.25 17.04
C ILE A 329 17.43 -14.76 15.84
N GLY A 330 18.12 -15.91 15.95
CA GLY A 330 18.90 -16.48 14.84
C GLY A 330 18.04 -16.82 13.62
N ALA A 331 16.88 -17.46 13.82
CA ALA A 331 15.95 -17.77 12.73
C ALA A 331 15.36 -16.50 12.09
N ILE A 332 15.01 -15.51 12.92
CA ILE A 332 14.48 -14.22 12.46
C ILE A 332 15.53 -13.50 11.61
N MET A 333 16.78 -13.41 12.08
CA MET A 333 17.88 -12.78 11.31
C MET A 333 18.23 -13.56 10.05
N ASP A 334 17.87 -14.85 9.98
CA ASP A 334 17.95 -15.68 8.77
C ASP A 334 16.71 -15.61 7.86
N GLY A 335 15.82 -14.64 8.11
CA GLY A 335 14.67 -14.35 7.27
C GLY A 335 13.39 -15.10 7.63
N ASP A 336 13.26 -15.69 8.83
CA ASP A 336 11.99 -16.26 9.29
C ASP A 336 11.15 -15.21 10.02
N LEU A 337 10.50 -14.34 9.25
CA LEU A 337 9.62 -13.31 9.76
C LEU A 337 8.14 -13.73 9.80
N SER A 338 7.82 -14.96 9.39
CA SER A 338 6.43 -15.40 9.16
C SER A 338 5.54 -15.22 10.39
N GLU A 339 6.02 -15.58 11.57
CA GLU A 339 5.25 -15.47 12.82
C GLU A 339 5.02 -14.00 13.21
N VAL A 340 6.05 -13.16 13.07
CA VAL A 340 5.94 -11.72 13.37
C VAL A 340 4.96 -11.03 12.42
N THR A 341 5.10 -11.27 11.12
CA THR A 341 4.23 -10.66 10.10
C THR A 341 2.78 -11.13 10.22
N SER A 342 2.57 -12.43 10.54
CA SER A 342 1.22 -12.97 10.76
C SER A 342 0.56 -12.38 12.00
N ALA A 343 1.29 -12.23 13.10
CA ALA A 343 0.78 -11.63 14.33
C ALA A 343 0.41 -10.15 14.14
N LEU A 344 1.28 -9.37 13.46
CA LEU A 344 1.00 -7.96 13.14
C LEU A 344 -0.21 -7.79 12.22
N ARG A 345 -0.36 -8.69 11.25
CA ARG A 345 -1.51 -8.70 10.36
C ARG A 345 -2.80 -9.01 11.12
N ALA A 346 -2.77 -10.00 12.01
CA ALA A 346 -3.93 -10.37 12.83
C ALA A 346 -4.36 -9.22 13.75
N GLU A 347 -3.41 -8.53 14.40
CA GLU A 347 -3.70 -7.36 15.23
C GLU A 347 -4.32 -6.23 14.41
N HIS A 348 -3.75 -5.90 13.25
CA HIS A 348 -4.29 -4.88 12.37
C HIS A 348 -5.72 -5.23 11.90
N GLN A 349 -5.98 -6.50 11.56
CA GLN A 349 -7.33 -6.95 11.22
C GLN A 349 -8.30 -6.80 12.39
N THR A 350 -7.86 -7.09 13.63
CA THR A 350 -8.66 -6.92 14.84
C THR A 350 -8.99 -5.45 15.08
N GLU A 351 -8.04 -4.53 14.91
CA GLU A 351 -8.27 -3.09 15.01
C GLU A 351 -9.28 -2.60 13.96
N GLN A 352 -9.14 -3.05 12.70
CA GLN A 352 -10.08 -2.70 11.63
C GLN A 352 -11.50 -3.24 11.91
N LEU A 353 -11.63 -4.47 12.43
CA LEU A 353 -12.92 -5.03 12.83
C LEU A 353 -13.57 -4.23 13.96
N SER A 354 -12.78 -3.78 14.93
CA SER A 354 -13.25 -2.94 16.04
C SER A 354 -13.80 -1.61 15.51
N GLN A 355 -13.08 -0.93 14.61
CA GLN A 355 -13.51 0.32 13.97
C GLN A 355 -14.81 0.15 13.18
N LEU A 356 -14.91 -0.91 12.35
CA LEU A 356 -16.15 -1.23 11.64
C LEU A 356 -17.32 -1.52 12.60
N GLY A 357 -17.02 -2.09 13.77
CA GLY A 357 -18.02 -2.32 14.82
C GLY A 357 -18.55 -1.04 15.46
N GLU A 358 -17.70 -0.03 15.63
CA GLU A 358 -18.03 1.28 16.19
C GLU A 358 -18.78 2.16 15.18
N GLU A 359 -18.34 2.20 13.91
CA GLU A 359 -19.05 2.92 12.84
C GLU A 359 -20.46 2.36 12.59
N ALA A 360 -20.65 1.07 12.82
CA ALA A 360 -21.96 0.42 12.69
C ALA A 360 -22.89 0.67 13.91
N ALA A 361 -22.36 1.22 14.99
CA ALA A 361 -23.11 1.54 16.23
C ALA A 361 -23.45 3.03 16.36
N ALA A 362 -22.82 3.90 15.55
CA ALA A 362 -23.07 5.35 15.48
C ALA A 362 -24.11 5.68 14.42
#